data_e61d79ea741e664943840d23129e298c
#
_entry.id   e61d79ea741e664943840d23129e298c
#
_cell.length_a   1.000
_cell.length_b   1.000
_cell.length_c   1.000
_cell.angle_alpha   90.00
_cell.angle_beta   90.00
_cell.angle_gamma   90.00
#
_symmetry.space_group_name_H-M   'P 1'
#
loop_
_entity.id
_entity.type
_entity.pdbx_description
1 polymer ?
#
loop_
_entity_poly.entity_id
_entity_poly.type
_entity_poly.pdbx_seq_one_letter_code
_entity_poly.pdbx_strand_id
1 'polypeptide(L)' 'MKKNIKQKSYYIREYTLRDKSTKSIKVEPWRSFKEEMKVLGINDSDIFQIQLIEKRV' A
#
# COMPACT_ATOMS: atom_id res chain seq x y z
N MET A 1 -13.01 24.24 -17.25
CA MET A 1 -12.96 23.65 -17.21
C MET A 1 -12.83 22.85 -16.91
N LYS A 2 -12.80 22.40 -16.75
CA LYS A 2 -12.81 21.58 -16.61
C LYS A 2 -12.50 20.81 -16.30
N LYS A 3 -12.55 20.41 -16.19
CA LYS A 3 -12.29 19.63 -16.00
C LYS A 3 -11.98 18.71 -15.77
N ASN A 4 -11.99 18.40 -16.39
CA ASN A 4 -11.72 17.44 -16.22
C ASN A 4 -11.35 16.91 -15.06
N ILE A 5 -12.05 16.54 -14.63
CA ILE A 5 -11.81 16.10 -13.51
C ILE A 5 -11.94 14.77 -13.43
N LYS A 6 -11.05 14.07 -13.62
CA LYS A 6 -11.10 12.79 -13.46
C LYS A 6 -11.05 12.52 -12.09
N GLN A 7 -11.89 11.69 -11.62
CA GLN A 7 -11.86 11.24 -10.32
C GLN A 7 -10.58 10.55 -10.16
N LYS A 8 -9.77 10.90 -9.31
CA LYS A 8 -8.56 10.24 -9.09
C LYS A 8 -8.70 9.25 -8.02
N SER A 9 -8.10 8.10 -8.19
CA SER A 9 -8.05 7.12 -7.13
C SER A 9 -6.63 6.61 -7.03
N TYR A 10 -6.31 6.02 -5.91
CA TYR A 10 -5.00 5.43 -5.72
C TYR A 10 -5.17 4.24 -4.80
N TYR A 11 -4.14 3.43 -4.69
CA TYR A 11 -4.22 2.21 -3.89
C TYR A 11 -3.24 2.26 -2.74
N ILE A 12 -3.69 1.72 -1.62
CA ILE A 12 -2.86 1.57 -0.44
C ILE A 12 -2.71 0.07 -0.23
N ARG A 13 -1.49 -0.38 0.02
CA ARG A 13 -1.26 -1.76 0.36
C ARG A 13 -1.06 -1.84 1.86
N GLU A 14 -1.89 -2.63 2.50
CA GLU A 14 -1.82 -2.75 3.95
C GLU A 14 -1.27 -4.10 4.32
N TYR A 15 -0.20 -4.09 5.10
CA TYR A 15 0.44 -5.31 5.57
C TYR A 15 0.03 -5.52 7.01
N THR A 16 -0.59 -6.67 7.29
CA THR A 16 -0.90 -7.04 8.66
C THR A 16 0.20 -7.99 9.10
N LEU A 17 0.84 -7.66 10.18
CA LEU A 17 1.98 -8.43 10.67
C LEU A 17 1.51 -9.50 11.65
N ARG A 18 2.40 -10.41 11.97
CA ARG A 18 2.03 -11.53 12.83
C ARG A 18 1.72 -11.11 14.25
N ASP A 19 2.23 -9.97 14.68
CA ASP A 19 1.93 -9.44 16.00
C ASP A 19 0.64 -8.61 15.98
N LYS A 20 -0.11 -8.65 14.87
CA LYS A 20 -1.37 -7.97 14.69
C LYS A 20 -1.28 -6.47 14.44
N SER A 21 -0.08 -5.93 14.36
CA SER A 21 0.07 -4.54 13.97
C SER A 21 -0.09 -4.43 12.47
N THR A 22 -0.35 -3.24 11.97
CA THR A 22 -0.49 -3.01 10.53
C THR A 22 0.43 -1.89 10.10
N LYS A 23 0.87 -1.98 8.86
CA LYS A 23 1.64 -0.92 8.23
C LYS A 23 1.09 -0.77 6.83
N SER A 24 0.97 0.45 6.37
CA SER A 24 0.42 0.67 5.03
C SER A 24 1.32 1.61 4.24
N ILE A 25 1.22 1.51 2.93
CA ILE A 25 2.05 2.30 2.04
C ILE A 25 1.28 2.50 0.75
N LYS A 26 1.42 3.67 0.16
CA LYS A 26 0.78 3.94 -1.10
C LYS A 26 1.46 3.11 -2.19
N VAL A 27 0.67 2.50 -3.04
CA VAL A 27 1.20 1.70 -4.13
C VAL A 27 1.68 2.62 -5.24
N GLU A 28 2.92 2.43 -5.67
CA GLU A 28 3.50 3.23 -6.73
C GLU A 28 4.05 2.31 -7.81
N PRO A 29 3.95 2.69 -9.07
CA PRO A 29 4.40 1.82 -10.15
C PRO A 29 5.91 1.55 -10.16
N TRP A 30 6.69 2.42 -9.53
CA TRP A 30 8.13 2.25 -9.53
C TRP A 30 8.63 1.49 -8.30
N ARG A 31 7.71 1.02 -7.44
CA ARG A 31 8.10 0.38 -6.20
C ARG A 31 7.58 -1.04 -6.16
N SER A 32 8.49 -1.99 -5.98
CA SER A 32 8.11 -3.39 -5.91
C SER A 32 7.70 -3.75 -4.48
N PHE A 33 7.19 -4.95 -4.28
CA PHE A 33 6.89 -5.46 -2.97
C PHE A 33 8.13 -5.39 -2.07
N LYS A 34 9.24 -5.79 -2.60
CA LYS A 34 10.46 -5.77 -1.85
C LYS A 34 10.80 -4.40 -1.38
N GLU A 35 10.60 -3.42 -2.22
CA GLU A 35 10.88 -2.05 -1.87
C GLU A 35 9.90 -1.49 -0.87
N GLU A 36 8.64 -1.90 -0.98
CA GLU A 36 7.66 -1.51 0.02
C GLU A 36 8.06 -2.01 1.39
N MET A 37 8.45 -3.27 1.46
CA MET A 37 8.85 -3.86 2.72
C MET A 37 10.08 -3.17 3.29
N LYS A 38 10.97 -2.76 2.42
CA LYS A 38 12.14 -2.06 2.85
C LYS A 38 11.80 -0.71 3.46
N VAL A 39 10.92 0.03 2.79
CA VAL A 39 10.48 1.31 3.30
C VAL A 39 9.79 1.15 4.65
N LEU A 40 9.00 0.11 4.80
CA LEU A 40 8.26 -0.13 6.02
C LEU A 40 9.08 -0.81 7.11
N GLY A 41 10.24 -1.30 6.77
CA GLY A 41 11.11 -1.94 7.74
C GLY A 41 10.62 -3.30 8.19
N ILE A 42 10.00 -4.06 7.29
CA ILE A 42 9.47 -5.37 7.63
C ILE A 42 10.03 -6.42 6.68
N ASN A 43 9.96 -7.67 7.11
CA ASN A 43 10.38 -8.81 6.29
C ASN A 43 9.17 -9.61 5.90
N ASP A 44 9.27 -10.36 4.82
CA ASP A 44 8.14 -11.16 4.39
C ASP A 44 7.74 -12.20 5.43
N SER A 45 8.69 -12.67 6.25
CA SER A 45 8.35 -13.62 7.29
C SER A 45 7.51 -13.00 8.40
N ASP A 46 7.48 -11.67 8.48
CA ASP A 46 6.68 -10.99 9.49
C ASP A 46 5.24 -10.78 9.04
N ILE A 47 4.95 -11.04 7.80
CA ILE A 47 3.65 -10.69 7.22
C ILE A 47 2.66 -11.81 7.41
N PHE A 48 1.49 -11.47 7.96
CA PHE A 48 0.41 -12.40 8.11
C PHE A 48 -0.55 -12.33 6.91
N GLN A 49 -0.86 -11.13 6.47
CA GLN A 49 -1.70 -10.96 5.28
C GLN A 49 -1.49 -9.59 4.67
N ILE A 50 -1.88 -9.46 3.43
CA ILE A 50 -1.73 -8.23 2.66
C ILE A 50 -3.07 -7.90 2.04
N GLN A 51 -3.47 -6.65 2.11
CA GLN A 51 -4.70 -6.19 1.50
C GLN A 51 -4.41 -5.03 0.56
N LEU A 52 -5.16 -4.96 -0.51
CA LEU A 52 -5.07 -3.85 -1.44
C LEU A 52 -6.35 -3.03 -1.28
N ILE A 53 -6.21 -1.78 -0.91
CA ILE A 53 -7.35 -0.92 -0.62
C ILE A 53 -7.37 0.23 -1.59
N GLU A 54 -8.48 0.40 -2.25
CA GLU A 54 -8.65 1.52 -3.17
C GLU A 54 -9.14 2.72 -2.41
N LYS A 55 -8.50 3.86 -2.61
CA LYS A 55 -8.93 5.11 -2.02
C LYS A 55 -9.38 6.04 -3.13
N ARG A 56 -10.52 6.64 -2.96
CA ARG A 56 -11.01 7.59 -3.92
C ARG A 56 -10.89 8.97 -3.36
N VAL A 57 -10.55 9.87 -4.21
CA VAL A 57 -10.34 11.25 -3.82
C VAL A 57 -11.59 12.06 -4.03
#